data_8c4344a3f6d740781cf20961416c673a
#
_entry.id   8c4344a3f6d740781cf20961416c673a
#
_cell.length_a   1.000
_cell.length_b   1.000
_cell.length_c   1.000
_cell.angle_alpha   90.00
_cell.angle_beta   90.00
_cell.angle_gamma   90.00
#
_symmetry.space_group_name_H-M   'P 1'
#
loop_
_entity.id
_entity.type
_entity.pdbx_description
1 polymer ?
#
loop_
_entity_poly.entity_id
_entity_poly.type
_entity_poly.pdbx_seq_one_letter_code
_entity_poly.pdbx_strand_id
1 'polypeptide(L)'
;GREWLQNTFGITPQYSWAIDPFGHSAGQAQVLKELGYKGMLIQRVHYAVKKQLAEKQQLEFQWQTPVGEIFTHMMPFYSYDGPHTCGPDPSICCQFDFARIGKGKTWTGCPWGKMAVEITEHNVAERSRKWLDQVYKKAMLYRGKHVLIPIGDDFRYQTMEEAHKQFTNYQRMFDWIKVNVPSLSISFSTLSRYFDAARETNVPKLQGSFFPYSDREKDYW
;
A
#
# COMPACT_ATOMS: atom_id res chain seq x y z
N GLY A 1 12.96 2.08 -21.57
CA GLY A 1 11.58 1.75 -21.13
C GLY A 1 10.61 2.89 -21.35
N ARG A 2 10.90 4.11 -20.82
CA ARG A 2 9.97 5.27 -20.89
C ARG A 2 9.71 5.72 -22.33
N GLU A 3 10.75 5.95 -23.11
CA GLU A 3 10.61 6.31 -24.54
C GLU A 3 9.87 5.24 -25.33
N TRP A 4 10.14 3.98 -25.06
CA TRP A 4 9.44 2.88 -25.72
C TRP A 4 7.94 2.91 -25.41
N LEU A 5 7.55 3.13 -24.14
CA LEU A 5 6.15 3.27 -23.74
C LEU A 5 5.48 4.46 -24.43
N GLN A 6 6.18 5.60 -24.49
CA GLN A 6 5.68 6.78 -25.17
C GLN A 6 5.49 6.55 -26.68
N ASN A 7 6.47 5.93 -27.33
CA ASN A 7 6.43 5.71 -28.78
C ASN A 7 5.45 4.61 -29.18
N THR A 8 5.25 3.59 -28.32
CA THR A 8 4.40 2.44 -28.60
C THR A 8 2.94 2.67 -28.21
N PHE A 9 2.69 3.28 -27.07
CA PHE A 9 1.36 3.42 -26.47
C PHE A 9 0.93 4.87 -26.23
N GLY A 10 1.78 5.84 -26.50
CA GLY A 10 1.49 7.25 -26.17
C GLY A 10 1.48 7.54 -24.67
N ILE A 11 1.99 6.64 -23.83
CA ILE A 11 1.92 6.71 -22.37
C ILE A 11 3.26 7.12 -21.79
N THR A 12 3.27 8.14 -20.95
CA THR A 12 4.43 8.52 -20.15
C THR A 12 4.13 8.25 -18.66
N PRO A 13 4.78 7.25 -18.04
CA PRO A 13 4.62 6.97 -16.62
C PRO A 13 5.00 8.17 -15.76
N GLN A 14 4.17 8.51 -14.78
CA GLN A 14 4.36 9.66 -13.90
C GLN A 14 4.65 9.27 -12.46
N TYR A 15 4.41 8.01 -12.10
CA TYR A 15 4.58 7.49 -10.75
C TYR A 15 5.34 6.18 -10.77
N SER A 16 6.21 5.98 -9.78
CA SER A 16 7.03 4.78 -9.62
C SER A 16 6.50 3.90 -8.50
N TRP A 17 6.60 2.59 -8.70
CA TRP A 17 6.23 1.55 -7.75
C TRP A 17 7.46 0.69 -7.45
N ALA A 18 7.97 0.76 -6.21
CA ALA A 18 9.17 0.05 -5.78
C ALA A 18 8.94 -0.62 -4.41
N ILE A 19 8.25 -1.77 -4.42
CA ILE A 19 7.83 -2.45 -3.17
C ILE A 19 8.83 -3.46 -2.64
N ASP A 20 9.76 -3.95 -3.47
CA ASP A 20 10.66 -5.04 -3.11
C ASP A 20 12.18 -4.80 -3.27
N PRO A 21 12.69 -3.66 -3.73
CA PRO A 21 14.11 -3.34 -3.58
C PRO A 21 14.48 -3.28 -2.10
N PHE A 22 15.56 -3.95 -1.72
CA PHE A 22 16.03 -4.06 -0.34
C PHE A 22 16.85 -2.83 0.05
N GLY A 23 16.14 -1.78 0.46
CA GLY A 23 16.65 -0.44 0.66
C GLY A 23 16.41 0.46 -0.56
N HIS A 24 16.50 1.77 -0.34
CA HIS A 24 16.22 2.77 -1.36
C HIS A 24 17.27 3.88 -1.34
N SER A 25 17.82 4.18 -2.50
CA SER A 25 18.85 5.20 -2.70
C SER A 25 18.24 6.56 -3.04
N ALA A 26 18.81 7.64 -2.52
CA ALA A 26 18.51 8.99 -2.97
C ALA A 26 18.84 9.19 -4.46
N GLY A 27 19.81 8.43 -5.01
CA GLY A 27 20.09 8.41 -6.44
C GLY A 27 18.92 7.89 -7.28
N GLN A 28 18.15 6.93 -6.79
CA GLN A 28 16.91 6.48 -7.45
C GLN A 28 15.86 7.58 -7.49
N ALA A 29 15.69 8.31 -6.38
CA ALA A 29 14.78 9.44 -6.34
C ALA A 29 15.22 10.55 -7.31
N GLN A 30 16.52 10.83 -7.41
CA GLN A 30 17.09 11.79 -8.35
C GLN A 30 16.80 11.39 -9.80
N VAL A 31 17.11 10.15 -10.20
CA VAL A 31 16.87 9.63 -11.55
C VAL A 31 15.39 9.74 -11.93
N LEU A 32 14.48 9.36 -11.02
CA LEU A 32 13.05 9.50 -11.26
C LEU A 32 12.63 10.97 -11.43
N LYS A 33 13.19 11.88 -10.63
CA LYS A 33 12.92 13.32 -10.75
C LYS A 33 13.41 13.87 -12.10
N GLU A 34 14.63 13.53 -12.52
CA GLU A 34 15.19 13.92 -13.82
C GLU A 34 14.36 13.39 -15.00
N LEU A 35 13.82 12.18 -14.87
CA LEU A 35 12.91 11.58 -15.84
C LEU A 35 11.49 12.19 -15.82
N GLY A 36 11.20 13.15 -14.93
CA GLY A 36 9.93 13.85 -14.84
C GLY A 36 8.83 13.08 -14.11
N TYR A 37 9.19 12.11 -13.27
CA TYR A 37 8.23 11.47 -12.37
C TYR A 37 7.75 12.45 -11.31
N LYS A 38 6.45 12.38 -10.98
CA LYS A 38 5.80 13.25 -9.99
C LYS A 38 5.80 12.66 -8.59
N GLY A 39 5.93 11.37 -8.47
CA GLY A 39 5.95 10.68 -7.18
C GLY A 39 6.41 9.24 -7.28
N MET A 40 6.76 8.68 -6.14
CA MET A 40 7.20 7.30 -6.00
C MET A 40 6.66 6.67 -4.72
N LEU A 41 6.43 5.35 -4.78
CA LEU A 41 6.11 4.54 -3.62
C LEU A 41 7.30 3.63 -3.31
N ILE A 42 7.66 3.54 -2.02
CA ILE A 42 8.72 2.68 -1.49
C ILE A 42 8.20 1.82 -0.33
N GLN A 43 8.81 0.65 -0.11
CA GLN A 43 8.38 -0.28 0.94
C GLN A 43 9.53 -0.72 1.86
N ARG A 44 10.60 -1.31 1.36
CA ARG A 44 11.64 -1.90 2.19
C ARG A 44 12.60 -0.84 2.71
N VAL A 45 12.27 -0.33 3.90
CA VAL A 45 13.04 0.63 4.68
C VAL A 45 13.21 0.05 6.07
N HIS A 46 14.36 0.29 6.69
CA HIS A 46 14.68 -0.18 8.04
C HIS A 46 13.54 0.05 9.02
N TYR A 47 13.13 -1.00 9.73
CA TYR A 47 11.93 -0.98 10.58
C TYR A 47 11.91 0.15 11.62
N ALA A 48 13.08 0.48 12.22
CA ALA A 48 13.17 1.57 13.21
C ALA A 48 12.93 2.95 12.57
N VAL A 49 13.39 3.14 11.33
CA VAL A 49 13.13 4.38 10.56
C VAL A 49 11.64 4.50 10.26
N LYS A 50 11.00 3.43 9.80
CA LYS A 50 9.54 3.42 9.56
C LYS A 50 8.76 3.79 10.82
N LYS A 51 9.08 3.19 11.98
CA LYS A 51 8.42 3.50 13.25
C LYS A 51 8.54 4.98 13.60
N GLN A 52 9.75 5.53 13.54
CA GLN A 52 10.01 6.94 13.85
C GLN A 52 9.24 7.87 12.90
N LEU A 53 9.19 7.57 11.62
CA LEU A 53 8.45 8.38 10.64
C LEU A 53 6.93 8.24 10.84
N ALA A 54 6.44 7.06 11.16
CA ALA A 54 5.03 6.81 11.44
C ALA A 54 4.53 7.59 12.66
N GLU A 55 5.29 7.57 13.77
CA GLU A 55 5.00 8.34 14.99
C GLU A 55 4.86 9.85 14.75
N LYS A 56 5.60 10.37 13.77
CA LYS A 56 5.59 11.79 13.39
C LYS A 56 4.64 12.09 12.22
N GLN A 57 3.92 11.10 11.70
CA GLN A 57 3.13 11.19 10.47
C GLN A 57 3.95 11.73 9.28
N GLN A 58 5.14 11.15 9.07
CA GLN A 58 6.11 11.54 8.05
C GLN A 58 6.38 10.43 7.03
N LEU A 59 5.49 9.46 6.91
CA LEU A 59 5.60 8.38 5.91
C LEU A 59 5.30 8.86 4.48
N GLU A 60 4.71 10.06 4.35
CA GLU A 60 4.67 10.81 3.11
C GLU A 60 5.54 12.06 3.25
N PHE A 61 6.41 12.30 2.27
CA PHE A 61 7.39 13.37 2.31
C PHE A 61 7.84 13.81 0.90
N GLN A 62 8.39 15.02 0.82
CA GLN A 62 9.16 15.45 -0.34
C GLN A 62 10.61 14.96 -0.17
N TRP A 63 11.02 13.99 -0.99
CA TRP A 63 12.39 13.51 -0.97
C TRP A 63 13.29 14.47 -1.73
N GLN A 64 14.20 15.13 -0.98
CA GLN A 64 15.10 16.12 -1.53
C GLN A 64 16.26 15.45 -2.28
N THR A 65 16.48 15.90 -3.49
CA THR A 65 17.59 15.51 -4.34
C THR A 65 18.31 16.75 -4.87
N PRO A 66 19.55 16.63 -5.42
CA PRO A 66 20.26 17.75 -6.03
C PRO A 66 19.49 18.43 -7.18
N VAL A 67 18.57 17.74 -7.82
CA VAL A 67 17.80 18.22 -8.99
C VAL A 67 16.34 18.60 -8.65
N GLY A 68 16.02 18.68 -7.38
CA GLY A 68 14.69 19.02 -6.87
C GLY A 68 14.07 17.96 -5.99
N GLU A 69 12.77 18.02 -5.80
CA GLU A 69 12.04 17.17 -4.84
C GLU A 69 11.07 16.24 -5.58
N ILE A 70 10.89 15.03 -5.04
CA ILE A 70 9.89 14.07 -5.52
C ILE A 70 9.00 13.64 -4.37
N PHE A 71 7.67 13.71 -4.55
CA PHE A 71 6.73 13.21 -3.55
C PHE A 71 6.88 11.71 -3.37
N THR A 72 7.07 11.27 -2.12
CA THR A 72 7.32 9.87 -1.79
C THR A 72 6.32 9.38 -0.76
N HIS A 73 5.67 8.25 -1.06
CA HIS A 73 4.85 7.48 -0.14
C HIS A 73 5.63 6.26 0.34
N MET A 74 5.86 6.16 1.63
CA MET A 74 6.45 4.99 2.27
C MET A 74 5.35 4.13 2.89
N MET A 75 5.26 2.85 2.50
CA MET A 75 4.33 1.92 3.11
C MET A 75 4.72 1.65 4.57
N PRO A 76 3.76 1.58 5.51
CA PRO A 76 4.07 1.68 6.95
C PRO A 76 4.51 0.36 7.58
N PHE A 77 4.06 -0.79 7.04
CA PHE A 77 4.16 -2.07 7.72
C PHE A 77 5.26 -2.97 7.16
N TYR A 78 5.35 -4.17 7.68
CA TYR A 78 6.41 -5.14 7.42
C TYR A 78 6.52 -5.55 5.94
N SER A 79 5.40 -5.80 5.28
CA SER A 79 5.37 -6.32 3.91
C SER A 79 4.32 -5.62 3.04
N TYR A 80 4.34 -5.92 1.75
CA TYR A 80 3.38 -5.44 0.75
C TYR A 80 2.27 -6.44 0.44
N ASP A 81 2.30 -7.64 1.02
CA ASP A 81 1.28 -8.67 0.86
C ASP A 81 -0.03 -8.32 1.60
N GLY A 82 -1.14 -8.89 1.18
CA GLY A 82 -2.47 -8.61 1.72
C GLY A 82 -2.57 -8.55 3.24
N PRO A 83 -1.98 -9.50 4.00
CA PRO A 83 -1.96 -9.47 5.46
C PRO A 83 -1.33 -8.22 6.09
N HIS A 84 -0.44 -7.53 5.38
CA HIS A 84 0.34 -6.41 5.92
C HIS A 84 0.00 -5.05 5.29
N THR A 85 -1.13 -4.91 4.59
CA THR A 85 -1.44 -3.66 3.88
C THR A 85 -2.64 -2.91 4.41
N CYS A 86 -3.63 -3.57 5.00
CA CYS A 86 -4.86 -2.91 5.41
C CYS A 86 -4.75 -2.16 6.74
N GLY A 87 -3.84 -2.58 7.62
CA GLY A 87 -3.66 -2.00 8.95
C GLY A 87 -2.55 -2.72 9.74
N PRO A 88 -2.38 -2.39 11.02
CA PRO A 88 -1.28 -2.88 11.84
C PRO A 88 -1.40 -4.35 12.29
N ASP A 89 -2.58 -4.97 12.18
CA ASP A 89 -2.79 -6.34 12.63
C ASP A 89 -2.89 -7.31 11.44
N PRO A 90 -1.82 -8.08 11.13
CA PRO A 90 -1.82 -9.03 10.03
C PRO A 90 -2.84 -10.17 10.23
N SER A 91 -3.19 -10.52 11.47
CA SER A 91 -4.20 -11.55 11.74
C SER A 91 -5.61 -11.11 11.32
N ILE A 92 -5.85 -9.81 11.32
CA ILE A 92 -7.10 -9.23 10.82
C ILE A 92 -7.01 -9.00 9.32
N CYS A 93 -5.96 -8.36 8.82
CA CYS A 93 -5.84 -8.06 7.41
C CYS A 93 -5.82 -9.30 6.53
N CYS A 94 -5.21 -10.41 6.98
CA CYS A 94 -5.22 -11.69 6.28
C CYS A 94 -6.65 -12.19 5.95
N GLN A 95 -7.61 -11.90 6.81
CA GLN A 95 -9.00 -12.32 6.63
C GLN A 95 -9.68 -11.64 5.43
N PHE A 96 -9.07 -10.60 4.89
CA PHE A 96 -9.54 -9.82 3.72
C PHE A 96 -8.69 -10.04 2.48
N ASP A 97 -7.75 -10.98 2.52
CA ASP A 97 -7.09 -11.52 1.35
C ASP A 97 -7.90 -12.72 0.83
N PHE A 98 -8.89 -12.45 0.00
CA PHE A 98 -9.89 -13.43 -0.41
C PHE A 98 -9.34 -14.53 -1.32
N ALA A 99 -8.14 -14.38 -1.87
CA ALA A 99 -7.43 -15.47 -2.53
C ALA A 99 -7.02 -16.61 -1.55
N ARG A 100 -7.08 -16.34 -0.25
CA ARG A 100 -6.78 -17.30 0.83
C ARG A 100 -7.99 -18.08 1.31
N ILE A 101 -9.18 -17.84 0.80
CA ILE A 101 -10.40 -18.60 1.14
C ILE A 101 -10.16 -20.09 0.88
N GLY A 102 -10.46 -20.93 1.88
CA GLY A 102 -10.31 -22.38 1.81
C GLY A 102 -8.90 -22.92 2.06
N LYS A 103 -7.89 -22.06 2.20
CA LYS A 103 -6.49 -22.51 2.36
C LYS A 103 -6.06 -22.81 3.81
N GLY A 104 -6.95 -22.67 4.77
CA GLY A 104 -6.73 -23.06 6.17
C GLY A 104 -5.68 -22.21 6.90
N LYS A 105 -5.15 -22.74 8.01
CA LYS A 105 -4.09 -22.12 8.83
C LYS A 105 -2.69 -22.45 8.31
N THR A 106 -2.51 -22.43 7.01
CA THR A 106 -1.24 -22.70 6.34
C THR A 106 -0.53 -21.40 5.99
N TRP A 107 0.71 -21.48 5.50
CA TRP A 107 1.44 -20.33 4.97
C TRP A 107 0.70 -19.65 3.81
N THR A 108 0.01 -20.41 2.97
CA THR A 108 -0.81 -19.88 1.89
C THR A 108 -2.21 -19.45 2.32
N GLY A 109 -2.60 -19.75 3.56
CA GLY A 109 -3.83 -19.33 4.22
C GLY A 109 -3.60 -18.20 5.22
N CYS A 110 -4.30 -18.22 6.35
CA CYS A 110 -4.11 -17.24 7.44
C CYS A 110 -3.49 -17.93 8.67
N PRO A 111 -2.17 -17.90 8.85
CA PRO A 111 -1.49 -18.61 9.93
C PRO A 111 -1.82 -18.06 11.34
N TRP A 112 -2.32 -16.84 11.43
CA TRP A 112 -2.62 -16.17 12.71
C TRP A 112 -3.99 -16.52 13.33
N GLY A 113 -4.71 -17.49 12.79
CA GLY A 113 -5.91 -18.04 13.44
C GLY A 113 -7.20 -17.92 12.64
N LYS A 114 -7.81 -16.75 12.48
CA LYS A 114 -9.06 -16.59 11.73
C LYS A 114 -8.80 -16.58 10.23
N MET A 115 -9.64 -17.32 9.49
CA MET A 115 -9.52 -17.51 8.04
C MET A 115 -10.14 -16.36 7.25
N ALA A 116 -9.70 -16.21 6.01
CA ALA A 116 -10.46 -15.49 5.00
C ALA A 116 -11.75 -16.26 4.70
N VAL A 117 -12.86 -15.54 4.68
CA VAL A 117 -14.19 -16.09 4.37
C VAL A 117 -14.90 -15.20 3.37
N GLU A 118 -15.81 -15.78 2.61
CA GLU A 118 -16.61 -15.02 1.65
C GLU A 118 -17.48 -13.98 2.36
N ILE A 119 -17.59 -12.81 1.74
CA ILE A 119 -18.48 -11.74 2.21
C ILE A 119 -19.89 -12.02 1.71
N THR A 120 -20.80 -12.13 2.66
CA THR A 120 -22.23 -12.39 2.44
C THR A 120 -23.07 -11.29 3.09
N GLU A 121 -24.38 -11.25 2.79
CA GLU A 121 -25.32 -10.32 3.45
C GLU A 121 -25.36 -10.49 4.98
N HIS A 122 -25.10 -11.71 5.48
CA HIS A 122 -25.11 -12.01 6.92
C HIS A 122 -23.85 -11.55 7.67
N ASN A 123 -22.72 -11.36 6.98
CA ASN A 123 -21.47 -11.02 7.64
C ASN A 123 -20.85 -9.67 7.17
N VAL A 124 -21.36 -9.07 6.10
CA VAL A 124 -20.78 -7.86 5.50
C VAL A 124 -20.64 -6.71 6.51
N ALA A 125 -21.61 -6.51 7.38
CA ALA A 125 -21.60 -5.44 8.36
C ALA A 125 -20.47 -5.60 9.40
N GLU A 126 -20.34 -6.78 9.98
CA GLU A 126 -19.27 -7.09 10.96
C GLU A 126 -17.90 -7.04 10.29
N ARG A 127 -17.78 -7.64 9.10
CA ARG A 127 -16.53 -7.71 8.36
C ARG A 127 -16.05 -6.34 7.92
N SER A 128 -16.95 -5.51 7.40
CA SER A 128 -16.61 -4.13 6.98
C SER A 128 -16.15 -3.27 8.15
N ARG A 129 -16.83 -3.32 9.30
CA ARG A 129 -16.39 -2.59 10.50
C ARG A 129 -15.00 -3.03 10.97
N LYS A 130 -14.75 -4.34 10.94
CA LYS A 130 -13.47 -4.91 11.35
C LYS A 130 -12.32 -4.49 10.42
N TRP A 131 -12.57 -4.47 9.12
CA TRP A 131 -11.60 -3.98 8.15
C TRP A 131 -11.38 -2.46 8.29
N LEU A 132 -12.44 -1.68 8.46
CA LEU A 132 -12.36 -0.23 8.66
C LEU A 132 -11.58 0.14 9.93
N ASP A 133 -11.69 -0.61 11.02
CA ASP A 133 -10.87 -0.40 12.23
C ASP A 133 -9.36 -0.43 11.89
N GLN A 134 -8.94 -1.38 11.06
CA GLN A 134 -7.55 -1.47 10.61
C GLN A 134 -7.16 -0.30 9.69
N VAL A 135 -8.05 0.07 8.77
CA VAL A 135 -7.84 1.18 7.85
C VAL A 135 -7.72 2.50 8.59
N TYR A 136 -8.55 2.74 9.60
CA TYR A 136 -8.45 3.94 10.44
C TYR A 136 -7.14 3.98 11.25
N LYS A 137 -6.70 2.85 11.81
CA LYS A 137 -5.39 2.74 12.46
C LYS A 137 -4.23 3.05 11.51
N LYS A 138 -4.32 2.59 10.26
CA LYS A 138 -3.35 2.97 9.22
C LYS A 138 -3.42 4.44 8.87
N ALA A 139 -4.62 5.01 8.74
CA ALA A 139 -4.83 6.41 8.40
C ALA A 139 -4.13 7.36 9.40
N MET A 140 -4.12 6.99 10.69
CA MET A 140 -3.47 7.80 11.74
C MET A 140 -1.94 7.91 11.58
N LEU A 141 -1.33 7.12 10.72
CA LEU A 141 0.12 7.16 10.44
C LEU A 141 0.49 8.20 9.38
N TYR A 142 -0.50 8.84 8.75
CA TYR A 142 -0.33 9.82 7.67
C TYR A 142 -1.01 11.14 8.01
N ARG A 143 -0.54 12.22 7.41
CA ARG A 143 -1.15 13.57 7.56
C ARG A 143 -2.34 13.77 6.63
N GLY A 144 -2.29 13.12 5.47
CA GLY A 144 -3.30 13.24 4.44
C GLY A 144 -4.62 12.56 4.80
N LYS A 145 -5.67 12.89 4.05
CA LYS A 145 -6.99 12.29 4.17
C LYS A 145 -7.17 11.05 3.27
N HIS A 146 -6.16 10.74 2.47
CA HIS A 146 -6.18 9.64 1.52
C HIS A 146 -5.35 8.47 2.04
N VAL A 147 -5.90 7.27 1.98
CA VAL A 147 -5.23 6.05 2.43
C VAL A 147 -5.12 5.08 1.26
N LEU A 148 -3.91 4.67 0.95
CA LEU A 148 -3.65 3.64 -0.05
C LEU A 148 -3.60 2.27 0.61
N ILE A 149 -4.38 1.32 0.10
CA ILE A 149 -4.39 -0.06 0.54
C ILE A 149 -4.08 -0.94 -0.67
N PRO A 150 -2.82 -1.32 -0.87
CA PRO A 150 -2.47 -2.32 -1.87
C PRO A 150 -3.14 -3.66 -1.58
N ILE A 151 -3.69 -4.29 -2.61
CA ILE A 151 -4.27 -5.63 -2.54
C ILE A 151 -3.54 -6.54 -3.52
N GLY A 152 -3.00 -7.62 -3.01
CA GLY A 152 -2.22 -8.57 -3.80
C GLY A 152 -1.05 -9.14 -3.00
N ASP A 153 -0.16 -9.77 -3.73
CA ASP A 153 1.07 -10.40 -3.26
C ASP A 153 1.86 -10.84 -4.50
N ASP A 154 3.02 -11.45 -4.33
CA ASP A 154 3.73 -12.12 -5.41
C ASP A 154 2.86 -13.18 -6.08
N PHE A 155 2.95 -13.26 -7.40
CA PHE A 155 2.21 -14.25 -8.21
C PHE A 155 0.69 -14.21 -8.02
N ARG A 156 0.12 -13.03 -7.72
CA ARG A 156 -1.33 -12.86 -7.60
C ARG A 156 -1.96 -12.49 -8.94
N TYR A 157 -3.28 -12.74 -9.00
CA TYR A 157 -4.11 -12.47 -10.18
C TYR A 157 -3.69 -13.23 -11.45
N GLN A 158 -3.14 -14.44 -11.25
CA GLN A 158 -2.79 -15.34 -12.37
C GLN A 158 -4.02 -16.02 -12.98
N THR A 159 -5.13 -16.07 -12.25
CA THR A 159 -6.38 -16.67 -12.72
C THR A 159 -7.54 -15.71 -12.59
N MET A 160 -8.53 -15.84 -13.49
CA MET A 160 -9.78 -15.07 -13.41
C MET A 160 -10.58 -15.38 -12.15
N GLU A 161 -10.51 -16.63 -11.66
CA GLU A 161 -11.18 -17.03 -10.43
C GLU A 161 -10.65 -16.27 -9.21
N GLU A 162 -9.33 -16.16 -9.08
CA GLU A 162 -8.69 -15.39 -8.01
C GLU A 162 -9.09 -13.92 -8.08
N ALA A 163 -9.01 -13.31 -9.26
CA ALA A 163 -9.39 -11.92 -9.47
C ALA A 163 -10.87 -11.71 -9.11
N HIS A 164 -11.75 -12.58 -9.57
CA HIS A 164 -13.18 -12.51 -9.29
C HIS A 164 -13.47 -12.60 -7.78
N LYS A 165 -12.89 -13.56 -7.07
CA LYS A 165 -13.03 -13.69 -5.61
C LYS A 165 -12.59 -12.40 -4.90
N GLN A 166 -11.44 -11.87 -5.26
CA GLN A 166 -10.87 -10.68 -4.61
C GLN A 166 -11.76 -9.45 -4.84
N PHE A 167 -12.07 -9.14 -6.09
CA PHE A 167 -12.83 -7.93 -6.43
C PHE A 167 -14.28 -8.00 -5.98
N THR A 168 -14.97 -9.14 -6.13
CA THR A 168 -16.37 -9.28 -5.73
C THR A 168 -16.56 -9.13 -4.22
N ASN A 169 -15.69 -9.73 -3.40
CA ASN A 169 -15.79 -9.61 -1.96
C ASN A 169 -15.49 -8.18 -1.47
N TYR A 170 -14.48 -7.52 -2.04
CA TYR A 170 -14.24 -6.10 -1.72
C TYR A 170 -15.40 -5.22 -2.21
N GLN A 171 -15.99 -5.47 -3.37
CA GLN A 171 -17.11 -4.67 -3.87
C GLN A 171 -18.30 -4.76 -2.93
N ARG A 172 -18.66 -5.97 -2.43
CA ARG A 172 -19.72 -6.14 -1.43
C ARG A 172 -19.47 -5.31 -0.17
N MET A 173 -18.23 -5.28 0.32
CA MET A 173 -17.86 -4.45 1.46
C MET A 173 -17.96 -2.95 1.13
N PHE A 174 -17.50 -2.53 -0.03
CA PHE A 174 -17.53 -1.13 -0.45
C PHE A 174 -18.97 -0.63 -0.59
N ASP A 175 -19.87 -1.44 -1.15
CA ASP A 175 -21.28 -1.08 -1.28
C ASP A 175 -21.94 -0.91 0.09
N TRP A 176 -21.66 -1.80 1.04
CA TRP A 176 -22.12 -1.64 2.41
C TRP A 176 -21.54 -0.39 3.08
N ILE A 177 -20.24 -0.14 2.94
CA ILE A 177 -19.56 1.04 3.52
C ILE A 177 -20.14 2.34 2.97
N LYS A 178 -20.37 2.44 1.66
CA LYS A 178 -20.94 3.63 1.03
C LYS A 178 -22.31 4.02 1.61
N VAL A 179 -23.11 3.03 1.96
CA VAL A 179 -24.45 3.26 2.55
C VAL A 179 -24.35 3.58 4.05
N ASN A 180 -23.51 2.88 4.79
CA ASN A 180 -23.51 2.91 6.25
C ASN A 180 -22.47 3.86 6.85
N VAL A 181 -21.50 4.33 6.06
CA VAL A 181 -20.45 5.28 6.45
C VAL A 181 -20.31 6.37 5.39
N PRO A 182 -21.34 7.23 5.21
CA PRO A 182 -21.39 8.18 4.09
C PRO A 182 -20.29 9.25 4.12
N SER A 183 -19.63 9.43 5.25
CA SER A 183 -18.47 10.34 5.38
C SER A 183 -17.19 9.77 4.76
N LEU A 184 -17.18 8.50 4.37
CA LEU A 184 -16.02 7.82 3.79
C LEU A 184 -16.25 7.54 2.31
N SER A 185 -15.34 8.04 1.47
CA SER A 185 -15.29 7.66 0.05
C SER A 185 -14.35 6.47 -0.14
N ILE A 186 -14.83 5.40 -0.76
CA ILE A 186 -14.07 4.18 -1.01
C ILE A 186 -14.29 3.66 -2.42
N SER A 187 -13.21 3.25 -3.08
CA SER A 187 -13.26 2.67 -4.43
C SER A 187 -11.98 1.93 -4.77
N PHE A 188 -12.04 1.04 -5.74
CA PHE A 188 -10.83 0.61 -6.43
C PHE A 188 -10.16 1.79 -7.12
N SER A 189 -8.84 1.83 -7.09
CA SER A 189 -8.07 2.95 -7.60
C SER A 189 -6.82 2.48 -8.35
N THR A 190 -6.16 3.42 -8.98
CA THR A 190 -4.82 3.26 -9.54
C THR A 190 -3.82 4.07 -8.72
N LEU A 191 -2.54 3.74 -8.86
CA LEU A 191 -1.47 4.49 -8.23
C LEU A 191 -1.51 5.98 -8.61
N SER A 192 -1.80 6.28 -9.88
CA SER A 192 -1.90 7.67 -10.36
C SER A 192 -2.99 8.44 -9.65
N ARG A 193 -4.20 7.88 -9.55
CA ARG A 193 -5.32 8.54 -8.87
C ARG A 193 -5.04 8.79 -7.40
N TYR A 194 -4.38 7.85 -6.73
CA TYR A 194 -3.97 8.04 -5.34
C TYR A 194 -2.96 9.19 -5.22
N PHE A 195 -1.89 9.18 -6.01
CA PHE A 195 -0.86 10.20 -5.92
C PHE A 195 -1.37 11.59 -6.31
N ASP A 196 -2.25 11.69 -7.30
CA ASP A 196 -2.84 12.98 -7.69
C ASP A 196 -3.64 13.60 -6.53
N ALA A 197 -4.30 12.79 -5.71
CA ALA A 197 -5.01 13.25 -4.52
C ALA A 197 -4.08 13.49 -3.31
N ALA A 198 -3.14 12.58 -3.04
CA ALA A 198 -2.30 12.61 -1.84
C ALA A 198 -1.24 13.71 -1.85
N ARG A 199 -0.64 14.02 -3.02
CA ARG A 199 0.43 15.01 -3.16
C ARG A 199 0.03 16.45 -2.83
N GLU A 200 -1.26 16.74 -2.71
CA GLU A 200 -1.75 18.06 -2.28
C GLU A 200 -1.60 18.26 -0.76
N THR A 201 -1.31 17.20 -0.02
CA THR A 201 -1.05 17.27 1.42
C THR A 201 0.29 17.95 1.68
N ASN A 202 0.30 18.87 2.64
CA ASN A 202 1.55 19.48 3.11
C ASN A 202 2.36 18.46 3.91
N VAL A 203 3.44 17.96 3.33
CA VAL A 203 4.31 16.93 3.89
C VAL A 203 5.70 17.47 4.18
N PRO A 204 6.45 16.85 5.11
CA PRO A 204 7.82 17.27 5.42
C PRO A 204 8.78 16.99 4.26
N LYS A 205 9.95 17.62 4.33
CA LYS A 205 11.07 17.35 3.44
C LYS A 205 12.06 16.44 4.14
N LEU A 206 12.47 15.37 3.47
CA LEU A 206 13.51 14.46 3.94
C LEU A 206 14.66 14.39 2.94
N GLN A 207 15.87 14.15 3.46
CA GLN A 207 17.10 14.04 2.69
C GLN A 207 17.85 12.76 3.11
N GLY A 208 18.69 12.24 2.23
CA GLY A 208 19.52 11.05 2.47
C GLY A 208 18.93 9.79 1.83
N SER A 209 19.56 8.66 2.08
CA SER A 209 19.18 7.35 1.56
C SER A 209 18.64 6.47 2.67
N PHE A 210 17.84 5.46 2.30
CA PHE A 210 17.30 4.44 3.20
C PHE A 210 18.11 3.14 3.08
N PHE A 211 19.38 3.20 3.50
CA PHE A 211 20.29 2.08 3.65
C PHE A 211 21.02 2.18 4.99
N PRO A 212 21.45 1.02 5.57
CA PRO A 212 21.08 -0.34 5.21
C PRO A 212 19.61 -0.62 5.50
N TYR A 213 19.06 -1.63 4.83
CA TYR A 213 17.72 -2.13 5.07
C TYR A 213 17.73 -3.25 6.13
N SER A 214 16.71 -3.29 6.97
CA SER A 214 16.47 -4.41 7.89
C SER A 214 14.97 -4.57 8.15
N ASP A 215 14.46 -5.79 7.96
CA ASP A 215 13.09 -6.16 8.33
C ASP A 215 12.91 -6.26 9.83
N ARG A 216 13.94 -6.75 10.51
CA ARG A 216 13.95 -7.14 11.91
C ARG A 216 15.29 -6.77 12.54
N GLU A 217 15.36 -6.91 13.87
CA GLU A 217 16.49 -6.46 14.68
C GLU A 217 17.89 -6.98 14.25
N LYS A 218 17.94 -8.14 13.59
CA LYS A 218 19.22 -8.79 13.21
C LYS A 218 19.28 -9.22 11.74
N ASP A 219 18.44 -8.65 10.91
CA ASP A 219 18.28 -9.05 9.51
C ASP A 219 18.61 -7.86 8.60
N TYR A 220 19.92 -7.67 8.34
CA TYR A 220 20.44 -6.57 7.53
C TYR A 220 20.74 -7.02 6.09
N TRP A 221 20.42 -6.15 5.14
CA TRP A 221 20.61 -6.31 3.70
C TRP A 221 21.40 -5.16 3.09
#